data_5423850af9f56239f1d37569b4d61312
#
_entry.id   5423850af9f56239f1d37569b4d61312
#
_cell.length_a   1.000
_cell.length_b   1.000
_cell.length_c   1.000
_cell.angle_alpha   90.00
_cell.angle_beta   90.00
_cell.angle_gamma   90.00
#
_symmetry.space_group_name_H-M   'P 1'
#
loop_
_entity.id
_entity.type
_entity.pdbx_description
1 polymer ?
#
loop_
_entity_poly.entity_id
_entity_poly.type
_entity_poly.pdbx_seq_one_letter_code
_entity_poly.pdbx_strand_id
1 'polypeptide(L)'
;MEFDIFFSISQTPDHNGFTPSESEMYSNYFEQLQAADKLGFGVAWIAQAHLSTETQQMNTSPVVPHWKGEVGLCTDFCQLALESFRRTNRIDVGSAVVSILAGGGPIALAERIANTVQYLSFIDDTRKLHVGFSAGRFEFMAKPYGIVPRNELEKASWPALRGQIFMEASEIFLRLLRGDTLKSDDVRNTVLSRDNFRSDEDWHNVQKVAGEELDSYEIEKRYNFEEISIVPKDWPRNRLELVAGTHDPNAQKFVNQFLPVKVFNLSITSPEIIDSTHERMKQVYHEAGGDWERRDMPRTTFVFLNAEQGLTPEQQSEAAKQEAMLALGEYWKALEGTLDPSKVERAANNALIGNPAEVAAQVRERFHKDDRLMCWFDFFNHDNKRVIRNMEAWWSEVVPLLE
;
A
#
# COMPACT_ATOMS: atom_id res chain seq x y z
N MET A 1 -9.67 -17.90 7.91
CA MET A 1 -9.45 -16.62 7.19
C MET A 1 -9.19 -15.52 8.21
N GLU A 2 -8.32 -14.54 7.92
CA GLU A 2 -8.06 -13.40 8.80
C GLU A 2 -8.63 -12.13 8.17
N PHE A 3 -9.08 -11.20 9.01
CA PHE A 3 -9.70 -9.96 8.57
C PHE A 3 -8.98 -8.75 9.17
N ASP A 4 -8.49 -7.90 8.29
CA ASP A 4 -7.93 -6.60 8.56
C ASP A 4 -8.87 -5.51 8.05
N ILE A 5 -8.60 -4.26 8.40
CA ILE A 5 -9.31 -3.11 7.87
C ILE A 5 -8.35 -2.18 7.13
N PHE A 6 -8.82 -1.58 6.05
CA PHE A 6 -8.06 -0.59 5.27
C PHE A 6 -8.73 0.77 5.35
N PHE A 7 -7.93 1.80 5.57
CA PHE A 7 -8.34 3.20 5.64
C PHE A 7 -7.59 4.03 4.60
N SER A 8 -8.33 4.75 3.75
CA SER A 8 -7.71 5.69 2.81
C SER A 8 -7.46 7.06 3.42
N ILE A 9 -8.29 7.50 4.34
CA ILE A 9 -8.37 8.87 4.88
C ILE A 9 -8.31 9.88 3.72
N SER A 10 -9.10 9.63 2.69
CA SER A 10 -9.11 10.39 1.44
C SER A 10 -10.23 11.42 1.46
N GLN A 11 -9.87 12.70 1.34
CA GLN A 11 -10.82 13.82 1.33
C GLN A 11 -11.35 14.07 -0.10
N THR A 12 -11.85 13.02 -0.73
CA THR A 12 -12.47 13.11 -2.04
C THR A 12 -13.98 13.32 -1.92
N PRO A 13 -14.63 14.09 -2.82
CA PRO A 13 -16.08 14.20 -2.82
C PRO A 13 -16.76 12.85 -2.97
N ASP A 14 -17.83 12.63 -2.20
CA ASP A 14 -18.74 11.52 -2.47
C ASP A 14 -19.56 11.76 -3.76
N HIS A 15 -20.43 10.83 -4.11
CA HIS A 15 -21.30 10.93 -5.30
C HIS A 15 -22.29 12.10 -5.26
N ASN A 16 -22.56 12.69 -4.08
CA ASN A 16 -23.38 13.89 -3.91
C ASN A 16 -22.54 15.17 -3.95
N GLY A 17 -21.21 15.05 -4.08
CA GLY A 17 -20.28 16.18 -4.04
C GLY A 17 -19.97 16.67 -2.61
N PHE A 18 -20.35 15.92 -1.59
CA PHE A 18 -20.01 16.23 -0.20
C PHE A 18 -18.57 15.85 0.11
N THR A 19 -17.85 16.79 0.70
CA THR A 19 -16.47 16.60 1.18
C THR A 19 -16.39 17.03 2.64
N PRO A 20 -16.07 16.11 3.57
CA PRO A 20 -15.87 16.47 4.97
C PRO A 20 -14.65 17.38 5.16
N SER A 21 -14.63 18.14 6.23
CA SER A 21 -13.41 18.85 6.65
C SER A 21 -12.32 17.86 7.04
N GLU A 22 -11.05 18.28 6.99
CA GLU A 22 -9.91 17.44 7.41
C GLU A 22 -10.08 16.98 8.88
N SER A 23 -10.53 17.85 9.77
CA SER A 23 -10.81 17.50 11.17
C SER A 23 -11.88 16.42 11.31
N GLU A 24 -12.91 16.48 10.49
CA GLU A 24 -13.98 15.49 10.45
C GLU A 24 -13.48 14.15 9.89
N MET A 25 -12.65 14.18 8.85
CA MET A 25 -12.00 12.96 8.32
C MET A 25 -11.15 12.27 9.37
N TYR A 26 -10.35 13.00 10.15
CA TYR A 26 -9.58 12.40 11.26
C TYR A 26 -10.47 11.89 12.40
N SER A 27 -11.55 12.61 12.72
CA SER A 27 -12.53 12.14 13.72
C SER A 27 -13.16 10.81 13.28
N ASN A 28 -13.63 10.75 12.04
CA ASN A 28 -14.20 9.54 11.44
C ASN A 28 -13.19 8.37 11.45
N TYR A 29 -11.95 8.64 11.04
CA TYR A 29 -10.89 7.63 11.08
C TYR A 29 -10.70 7.05 12.48
N PHE A 30 -10.57 7.89 13.52
CA PHE A 30 -10.33 7.38 14.87
C PHE A 30 -11.54 6.66 15.46
N GLU A 31 -12.76 7.10 15.15
CA GLU A 31 -13.98 6.40 15.59
C GLU A 31 -14.09 5.02 14.91
N GLN A 32 -13.83 4.93 13.62
CA GLN A 32 -13.81 3.68 12.87
C GLN A 32 -12.68 2.76 13.35
N LEU A 33 -11.47 3.30 13.61
CA LEU A 33 -10.35 2.55 14.14
C LEU A 33 -10.68 1.93 15.51
N GLN A 34 -11.29 2.68 16.42
CA GLN A 34 -11.72 2.19 17.73
C GLN A 34 -12.84 1.14 17.61
N ALA A 35 -13.73 1.28 16.65
CA ALA A 35 -14.72 0.26 16.33
C ALA A 35 -14.04 -1.02 15.81
N ALA A 36 -13.08 -0.91 14.89
CA ALA A 36 -12.32 -2.03 14.36
C ALA A 36 -11.55 -2.80 15.46
N ASP A 37 -10.93 -2.06 16.41
CA ASP A 37 -10.24 -2.63 17.56
C ASP A 37 -11.17 -3.47 18.43
N LYS A 38 -12.36 -2.96 18.74
CA LYS A 38 -13.37 -3.65 19.54
C LYS A 38 -13.98 -4.87 18.84
N LEU A 39 -14.18 -4.77 17.53
CA LEU A 39 -14.84 -5.80 16.73
C LEU A 39 -13.94 -7.02 16.47
N GLY A 40 -12.64 -6.87 16.39
CA GLY A 40 -11.78 -8.02 16.18
C GLY A 40 -10.92 -8.01 14.92
N PHE A 41 -10.83 -6.89 14.18
CA PHE A 41 -9.90 -6.77 13.07
C PHE A 41 -8.45 -6.91 13.54
N GLY A 42 -7.59 -7.52 12.72
CA GLY A 42 -6.21 -7.83 13.08
C GLY A 42 -5.29 -6.63 12.93
N VAL A 43 -5.24 -6.02 11.75
CA VAL A 43 -4.41 -4.84 11.42
C VAL A 43 -5.26 -3.73 10.83
N ALA A 44 -5.01 -2.49 11.27
CA ALA A 44 -5.50 -1.28 10.65
C ALA A 44 -4.47 -0.77 9.62
N TRP A 45 -4.73 -0.99 8.35
CA TRP A 45 -3.89 -0.57 7.25
C TRP A 45 -4.26 0.83 6.78
N ILE A 46 -3.27 1.73 6.70
CA ILE A 46 -3.48 3.14 6.40
C ILE A 46 -2.74 3.51 5.12
N ALA A 47 -3.45 4.08 4.15
CA ALA A 47 -2.83 4.65 2.97
C ALA A 47 -2.04 5.91 3.33
N GLN A 48 -0.84 6.07 2.76
CA GLN A 48 -0.05 7.29 2.90
C GLN A 48 0.15 7.96 1.54
N ALA A 49 0.00 9.27 1.49
CA ALA A 49 0.32 10.09 0.33
C ALA A 49 1.02 11.38 0.74
N HIS A 50 1.97 11.84 -0.07
CA HIS A 50 2.65 13.11 0.11
C HIS A 50 2.28 14.07 -1.01
N LEU A 51 2.09 15.35 -0.67
CA LEU A 51 1.88 16.41 -1.66
C LEU A 51 0.73 16.06 -2.62
N SER A 52 -0.32 15.40 -2.11
CA SER A 52 -1.43 14.89 -2.91
C SER A 52 -2.61 15.86 -2.97
N THR A 53 -2.31 17.15 -2.94
CA THR A 53 -3.31 18.22 -3.00
C THR A 53 -3.81 18.46 -4.43
N GLU A 54 -4.93 19.14 -4.57
CA GLU A 54 -5.42 19.58 -5.88
C GLU A 54 -4.36 20.42 -6.64
N THR A 55 -3.53 21.18 -5.93
CA THR A 55 -2.44 21.96 -6.54
C THR A 55 -1.48 21.06 -7.31
N GLN A 56 -1.04 19.93 -6.75
CA GLN A 56 -0.14 19.00 -7.44
C GLN A 56 -0.85 18.26 -8.58
N GLN A 57 -2.15 18.00 -8.42
CA GLN A 57 -2.97 17.34 -9.44
C GLN A 57 -3.19 18.23 -10.66
N MET A 58 -3.14 19.56 -10.50
CA MET A 58 -3.26 20.54 -11.58
C MET A 58 -1.95 20.78 -12.35
N ASN A 59 -0.83 20.17 -11.93
CA ASN A 59 0.45 20.28 -12.63
C ASN A 59 0.43 19.59 -14.00
N THR A 60 1.39 19.94 -14.86
CA THR A 60 1.48 19.51 -16.27
C THR A 60 1.63 18.00 -16.49
N SER A 61 1.96 17.24 -15.45
CA SER A 61 2.10 15.80 -15.52
C SER A 61 1.46 15.12 -14.29
N PRO A 62 0.16 15.33 -14.05
CA PRO A 62 -0.53 14.70 -12.94
C PRO A 62 -0.77 13.21 -13.27
N VAL A 63 -0.62 12.34 -12.26
CA VAL A 63 -0.92 10.90 -12.43
C VAL A 63 -2.41 10.63 -12.30
N VAL A 64 -3.15 11.51 -11.63
CA VAL A 64 -4.61 11.41 -11.44
C VAL A 64 -5.29 12.75 -11.74
N PRO A 65 -5.32 13.17 -13.01
CA PRO A 65 -5.74 14.52 -13.40
C PRO A 65 -7.20 14.83 -13.11
N HIS A 66 -8.05 13.80 -12.96
CA HIS A 66 -9.48 13.96 -12.71
C HIS A 66 -9.88 13.78 -11.25
N TRP A 67 -8.91 13.52 -10.37
CA TRP A 67 -9.16 13.38 -8.94
C TRP A 67 -9.42 14.75 -8.31
N LYS A 68 -10.51 14.86 -7.57
CA LYS A 68 -10.87 16.07 -6.82
C LYS A 68 -10.60 15.84 -5.34
N GLY A 69 -10.26 16.93 -4.62
CA GLY A 69 -9.94 16.87 -3.19
C GLY A 69 -8.55 16.27 -2.93
N GLU A 70 -8.28 15.96 -1.68
CA GLU A 70 -6.99 15.41 -1.24
C GLU A 70 -6.97 13.89 -1.41
N VAL A 71 -5.94 13.36 -2.06
CA VAL A 71 -5.81 11.90 -2.30
C VAL A 71 -5.60 11.12 -0.99
N GLY A 72 -4.97 11.75 -0.01
CA GLY A 72 -4.81 11.16 1.31
C GLY A 72 -4.28 12.14 2.33
N LEU A 73 -4.89 12.16 3.50
CA LEU A 73 -4.51 13.06 4.61
C LEU A 73 -3.38 12.49 5.48
N CYS A 74 -3.08 11.21 5.40
CA CYS A 74 -1.93 10.62 6.11
C CYS A 74 -0.63 10.95 5.36
N THR A 75 0.07 11.99 5.79
CA THR A 75 1.36 12.40 5.22
C THR A 75 2.57 11.88 6.01
N ASP A 76 2.40 11.55 7.28
CA ASP A 76 3.39 10.85 8.12
C ASP A 76 2.72 9.68 8.85
N PHE A 77 2.94 8.49 8.30
CA PHE A 77 2.40 7.25 8.86
C PHE A 77 2.86 7.00 10.30
N CYS A 78 4.14 7.28 10.61
CA CYS A 78 4.68 6.98 11.94
C CYS A 78 4.01 7.82 13.04
N GLN A 79 3.73 9.09 12.77
CA GLN A 79 3.00 9.95 13.71
C GLN A 79 1.55 9.45 13.91
N LEU A 80 0.87 9.15 12.82
CA LEU A 80 -0.52 8.66 12.90
C LEU A 80 -0.60 7.29 13.57
N ALA A 81 0.37 6.41 13.33
CA ALA A 81 0.44 5.10 13.96
C ALA A 81 0.59 5.21 15.48
N LEU A 82 1.45 6.11 15.99
CA LEU A 82 1.58 6.33 17.43
C LEU A 82 0.26 6.78 18.08
N GLU A 83 -0.45 7.70 17.44
CA GLU A 83 -1.76 8.13 17.95
C GLU A 83 -2.82 7.02 17.84
N SER A 84 -2.77 6.22 16.80
CA SER A 84 -3.63 5.04 16.61
C SER A 84 -3.43 4.00 17.72
N PHE A 85 -2.18 3.68 18.04
CA PHE A 85 -1.85 2.79 19.15
C PHE A 85 -2.35 3.33 20.50
N ARG A 86 -2.27 4.65 20.73
CA ARG A 86 -2.75 5.26 21.98
C ARG A 86 -4.27 5.18 22.14
N ARG A 87 -5.02 5.12 21.06
CA ARG A 87 -6.49 5.10 21.04
C ARG A 87 -7.10 3.72 20.99
N THR A 88 -6.28 2.69 20.83
CA THR A 88 -6.68 1.29 20.68
C THR A 88 -5.92 0.40 21.65
N ASN A 89 -6.35 -0.87 21.79
CA ASN A 89 -5.76 -1.78 22.78
C ASN A 89 -5.24 -3.08 22.19
N ARG A 90 -5.71 -3.50 21.01
CA ARG A 90 -5.47 -4.84 20.48
C ARG A 90 -5.03 -4.83 19.01
N ILE A 91 -5.64 -3.98 18.18
CA ILE A 91 -5.39 -3.94 16.74
C ILE A 91 -3.95 -3.47 16.45
N ASP A 92 -3.26 -4.19 15.59
CA ASP A 92 -1.98 -3.73 15.03
C ASP A 92 -2.20 -2.58 14.05
N VAL A 93 -1.14 -1.81 13.76
CA VAL A 93 -1.23 -0.68 12.83
C VAL A 93 -0.23 -0.87 11.69
N GLY A 94 -0.69 -0.67 10.47
CA GLY A 94 0.10 -0.87 9.26
C GLY A 94 -0.04 0.22 8.22
N SER A 95 1.02 0.46 7.43
CA SER A 95 0.95 1.32 6.24
C SER A 95 0.68 0.51 4.98
N ALA A 96 -0.17 1.03 4.10
CA ALA A 96 -0.49 0.40 2.82
C ALA A 96 -0.61 1.43 1.68
N VAL A 97 0.51 2.01 1.26
CA VAL A 97 1.93 1.80 1.60
C VAL A 97 2.65 3.13 1.76
N VAL A 98 3.77 3.16 2.47
CA VAL A 98 4.67 4.32 2.45
C VAL A 98 5.55 4.28 1.19
N SER A 99 5.89 5.46 0.64
CA SER A 99 6.90 5.57 -0.40
C SER A 99 8.28 5.74 0.21
N ILE A 100 9.20 4.82 -0.06
CA ILE A 100 10.60 4.93 0.39
C ILE A 100 11.43 5.91 -0.45
N LEU A 101 10.84 6.48 -1.51
CA LEU A 101 11.48 7.49 -2.36
C LEU A 101 11.03 8.92 -2.03
N ALA A 102 10.02 9.07 -1.16
CA ALA A 102 9.50 10.36 -0.73
C ALA A 102 9.79 10.61 0.76
N GLY A 103 9.43 11.78 1.28
CA GLY A 103 9.45 12.06 2.71
C GLY A 103 10.81 11.95 3.40
N GLY A 104 11.90 12.21 2.68
CA GLY A 104 13.28 12.10 3.19
C GLY A 104 14.01 10.82 2.76
N GLY A 105 13.36 9.95 1.98
CA GLY A 105 13.98 8.76 1.40
C GLY A 105 14.14 7.59 2.38
N PRO A 106 14.90 6.55 1.97
CA PRO A 106 15.01 5.28 2.71
C PRO A 106 15.69 5.44 4.08
N ILE A 107 16.64 6.36 4.21
CA ILE A 107 17.40 6.57 5.44
C ILE A 107 16.51 7.20 6.52
N ALA A 108 15.87 8.33 6.22
CA ALA A 108 15.00 9.01 7.17
C ALA A 108 13.78 8.15 7.56
N LEU A 109 13.26 7.36 6.64
CA LEU A 109 12.16 6.46 6.95
C LEU A 109 12.60 5.31 7.87
N ALA A 110 13.78 4.73 7.66
CA ALA A 110 14.32 3.70 8.53
C ALA A 110 14.50 4.20 9.97
N GLU A 111 15.04 5.41 10.17
CA GLU A 111 15.15 6.03 11.50
C GLU A 111 13.80 6.26 12.16
N ARG A 112 12.82 6.81 11.42
CA ARG A 112 11.47 7.05 11.95
C ARG A 112 10.79 5.76 12.38
N ILE A 113 10.92 4.68 11.61
CA ILE A 113 10.36 3.37 11.94
C ILE A 113 11.03 2.81 13.20
N ALA A 114 12.36 2.78 13.25
CA ALA A 114 13.10 2.30 14.41
C ALA A 114 12.73 3.08 15.67
N ASN A 115 12.62 4.41 15.57
CA ASN A 115 12.20 5.29 16.66
C ASN A 115 10.75 5.01 17.09
N THR A 116 9.84 4.84 16.15
CA THR A 116 8.43 4.53 16.43
C THR A 116 8.29 3.22 17.21
N VAL A 117 8.95 2.16 16.74
CA VAL A 117 8.90 0.85 17.41
C VAL A 117 9.57 0.90 18.79
N GLN A 118 10.69 1.62 18.92
CA GLN A 118 11.34 1.85 20.23
C GLN A 118 10.42 2.62 21.19
N TYR A 119 9.70 3.62 20.69
CA TYR A 119 8.75 4.38 21.51
C TYR A 119 7.57 3.53 21.99
N LEU A 120 7.02 2.66 21.12
CA LEU A 120 5.98 1.70 21.52
C LEU A 120 6.48 0.76 22.62
N SER A 121 7.72 0.31 22.53
CA SER A 121 8.35 -0.51 23.58
C SER A 121 8.49 0.25 24.89
N PHE A 122 8.84 1.53 24.83
CA PHE A 122 8.99 2.38 26.02
C PHE A 122 7.65 2.58 26.77
N ILE A 123 6.53 2.57 26.09
CA ILE A 123 5.19 2.65 26.70
C ILE A 123 4.54 1.28 26.92
N ASP A 124 5.35 0.20 26.95
CA ASP A 124 4.94 -1.18 27.16
C ASP A 124 3.87 -1.71 26.18
N ASP A 125 3.71 -1.08 25.01
CA ASP A 125 2.83 -1.57 23.96
C ASP A 125 3.50 -2.76 23.24
N THR A 126 2.86 -3.90 23.23
CA THR A 126 3.40 -5.16 22.68
C THR A 126 2.97 -5.43 21.25
N ARG A 127 2.10 -4.60 20.69
CA ARG A 127 1.59 -4.74 19.33
C ARG A 127 2.67 -4.51 18.28
N LYS A 128 2.38 -4.95 17.06
CA LYS A 128 3.31 -4.82 15.92
C LYS A 128 3.01 -3.60 15.09
N LEU A 129 4.07 -2.98 14.58
CA LEU A 129 4.01 -2.00 13.49
C LEU A 129 4.24 -2.74 12.18
N HIS A 130 3.26 -2.68 11.27
CA HIS A 130 3.39 -3.25 9.94
C HIS A 130 3.76 -2.14 8.95
N VAL A 131 4.87 -2.29 8.24
CA VAL A 131 5.32 -1.29 7.27
C VAL A 131 5.23 -1.86 5.87
N GLY A 132 4.15 -1.50 5.19
CA GLY A 132 4.04 -1.68 3.76
C GLY A 132 4.79 -0.57 3.03
N PHE A 133 5.65 -0.92 2.08
CA PHE A 133 6.48 0.04 1.36
C PHE A 133 6.52 -0.21 -0.15
N SER A 134 6.74 0.86 -0.91
CA SER A 134 6.88 0.82 -2.37
C SER A 134 7.69 2.00 -2.89
N ALA A 135 7.87 2.06 -4.21
CA ALA A 135 8.42 3.24 -4.89
C ALA A 135 7.48 4.46 -4.84
N GLY A 136 6.22 4.25 -4.49
CA GLY A 136 5.15 5.24 -4.64
C GLY A 136 4.56 5.25 -6.07
N ARG A 137 3.25 5.34 -6.14
CA ARG A 137 2.51 5.36 -7.42
C ARG A 137 2.64 6.69 -8.14
N PHE A 138 2.60 7.79 -7.39
CA PHE A 138 2.51 9.14 -7.92
C PHE A 138 3.88 9.80 -8.00
N GLU A 139 4.34 10.14 -9.19
CA GLU A 139 5.65 10.76 -9.40
C GLU A 139 5.81 12.10 -8.68
N PHE A 140 4.74 12.88 -8.57
CA PHE A 140 4.76 14.16 -7.87
C PHE A 140 5.21 14.04 -6.41
N MET A 141 5.03 12.87 -5.77
CA MET A 141 5.43 12.63 -4.38
C MET A 141 6.95 12.55 -4.21
N ALA A 142 7.66 12.05 -5.22
CA ALA A 142 9.11 11.81 -5.16
C ALA A 142 9.94 12.88 -5.85
N LYS A 143 9.40 13.57 -6.87
CA LYS A 143 10.09 14.64 -7.61
C LYS A 143 10.70 15.74 -6.73
N PRO A 144 9.98 16.30 -5.72
CA PRO A 144 10.54 17.31 -4.83
C PRO A 144 11.74 16.83 -4.00
N TYR A 145 11.91 15.52 -3.88
CA TYR A 145 13.02 14.88 -3.16
C TYR A 145 14.15 14.42 -4.09
N GLY A 146 14.20 14.95 -5.32
CA GLY A 146 15.29 14.73 -6.25
C GLY A 146 15.20 13.41 -7.05
N ILE A 147 14.08 12.69 -6.99
CA ILE A 147 13.85 11.50 -7.80
C ILE A 147 13.36 11.92 -9.19
N VAL A 148 14.32 12.39 -9.99
CA VAL A 148 14.14 12.87 -11.36
C VAL A 148 15.32 12.42 -12.23
N PRO A 149 15.19 12.34 -13.57
CA PRO A 149 16.35 12.15 -14.45
C PRO A 149 17.36 13.28 -14.28
N ARG A 150 18.64 12.96 -14.15
CA ARG A 150 19.74 13.95 -13.97
C ARG A 150 20.40 14.39 -15.29
N ASN A 151 20.21 13.60 -16.35
CA ASN A 151 20.74 13.85 -17.69
C ASN A 151 19.85 13.19 -18.76
N GLU A 152 20.18 13.40 -20.03
CA GLU A 152 19.39 12.85 -21.16
C GLU A 152 19.42 11.30 -21.22
N LEU A 153 20.51 10.68 -20.81
CA LEU A 153 20.61 9.22 -20.78
C LEU A 153 19.67 8.65 -19.71
N GLU A 154 19.67 9.22 -18.51
CA GLU A 154 18.71 8.82 -17.45
C GLU A 154 17.26 9.08 -17.88
N LYS A 155 17.01 10.16 -18.63
CA LYS A 155 15.68 10.48 -19.13
C LYS A 155 15.19 9.43 -20.14
N ALA A 156 16.05 9.00 -21.07
CA ALA A 156 15.74 7.92 -22.01
C ALA A 156 15.49 6.59 -21.28
N SER A 157 16.21 6.34 -20.19
CA SER A 157 16.16 5.11 -19.41
C SER A 157 15.07 5.12 -18.33
N TRP A 158 14.39 6.23 -18.13
CA TRP A 158 13.52 6.47 -16.97
C TRP A 158 12.49 5.37 -16.69
N PRO A 159 11.85 4.76 -17.70
CA PRO A 159 10.89 3.67 -17.49
C PRO A 159 11.49 2.45 -16.75
N ALA A 160 12.77 2.13 -16.99
CA ALA A 160 13.50 1.06 -16.32
C ALA A 160 14.21 1.56 -15.05
N LEU A 161 14.81 2.74 -15.11
CA LEU A 161 15.63 3.32 -14.04
C LEU A 161 14.86 3.52 -12.73
N ARG A 162 13.59 3.93 -12.78
CA ARG A 162 12.75 4.08 -11.56
C ARG A 162 12.68 2.80 -10.72
N GLY A 163 12.55 1.65 -11.38
CA GLY A 163 12.56 0.37 -10.70
C GLY A 163 13.90 0.08 -10.02
N GLN A 164 15.00 0.43 -10.66
CA GLN A 164 16.35 0.24 -10.11
C GLN A 164 16.65 1.20 -8.96
N ILE A 165 16.18 2.45 -9.01
CA ILE A 165 16.27 3.40 -7.89
C ILE A 165 15.49 2.86 -6.69
N PHE A 166 14.32 2.24 -6.90
CA PHE A 166 13.58 1.59 -5.84
C PHE A 166 14.34 0.40 -5.24
N MET A 167 15.04 -0.38 -6.04
CA MET A 167 15.87 -1.49 -5.57
C MET A 167 17.05 -0.99 -4.71
N GLU A 168 17.75 0.07 -5.16
CA GLU A 168 18.83 0.73 -4.39
C GLU A 168 18.30 1.25 -3.05
N ALA A 169 17.17 1.99 -3.07
CA ALA A 169 16.53 2.50 -1.86
C ALA A 169 16.06 1.36 -0.93
N SER A 170 15.53 0.27 -1.48
CA SER A 170 15.09 -0.89 -0.69
C SER A 170 16.24 -1.57 0.03
N GLU A 171 17.39 -1.72 -0.63
CA GLU A 171 18.60 -2.26 0.01
C GLU A 171 19.04 -1.40 1.17
N ILE A 172 19.17 -0.08 0.97
CA ILE A 172 19.55 0.87 2.03
C ILE A 172 18.57 0.78 3.20
N PHE A 173 17.29 0.86 2.92
CA PHE A 173 16.21 0.82 3.89
C PHE A 173 16.23 -0.45 4.75
N LEU A 174 16.27 -1.61 4.11
CA LEU A 174 16.22 -2.90 4.79
C LEU A 174 17.49 -3.20 5.58
N ARG A 175 18.66 -2.88 5.04
CA ARG A 175 19.94 -3.08 5.73
C ARG A 175 20.07 -2.19 6.95
N LEU A 176 19.62 -0.92 6.88
CA LEU A 176 19.58 -0.04 8.05
C LEU A 176 18.61 -0.56 9.12
N LEU A 177 17.42 -1.03 8.75
CA LEU A 177 16.47 -1.65 9.68
C LEU A 177 17.03 -2.95 10.30
N ARG A 178 17.80 -3.72 9.54
CA ARG A 178 18.51 -4.90 10.06
C ARG A 178 19.56 -4.53 11.13
N GLY A 179 20.11 -3.31 11.05
CA GLY A 179 21.12 -2.78 12.00
C GLY A 179 22.51 -2.69 11.40
N ASP A 180 22.64 -2.75 10.08
CA ASP A 180 23.93 -2.58 9.41
C ASP A 180 24.45 -1.15 9.56
N THR A 181 25.76 -1.01 9.54
CA THR A 181 26.46 0.24 9.21
C THR A 181 26.83 0.18 7.74
N LEU A 182 26.49 1.21 6.97
CA LEU A 182 26.61 1.22 5.51
C LEU A 182 27.44 2.39 5.01
N LYS A 183 28.18 2.15 3.93
CA LYS A 183 28.73 3.18 3.02
C LYS A 183 28.01 3.08 1.68
N SER A 184 27.99 4.17 0.90
CA SER A 184 27.44 4.13 -0.47
C SER A 184 28.04 3.01 -1.30
N ASP A 185 29.35 2.72 -1.14
CA ASP A 185 30.06 1.69 -1.90
C ASP A 185 29.61 0.25 -1.52
N ASP A 186 29.01 0.06 -0.35
CA ASP A 186 28.47 -1.24 0.09
C ASP A 186 27.12 -1.56 -0.54
N VAL A 187 26.46 -0.58 -1.13
CA VAL A 187 25.18 -0.72 -1.78
C VAL A 187 25.37 -1.08 -3.25
N ARG A 188 24.49 -1.89 -3.78
CA ARG A 188 24.54 -2.33 -5.18
C ARG A 188 24.75 -1.18 -6.17
N ASN A 189 25.50 -1.43 -7.23
CA ASN A 189 25.54 -0.55 -8.38
C ASN A 189 24.31 -0.78 -9.26
N THR A 190 23.73 0.30 -9.78
CA THR A 190 22.65 0.22 -10.76
C THR A 190 23.23 0.06 -12.15
N VAL A 191 23.08 -1.12 -12.72
CA VAL A 191 23.48 -1.43 -14.10
C VAL A 191 22.22 -1.69 -14.91
N LEU A 192 22.05 -1.00 -16.01
CA LEU A 192 20.95 -1.19 -16.96
C LEU A 192 21.45 -1.91 -18.21
N SER A 193 20.67 -2.89 -18.63
CA SER A 193 20.86 -3.64 -19.88
C SER A 193 19.51 -3.75 -20.60
N ARG A 194 19.50 -4.34 -21.79
CA ARG A 194 18.26 -4.60 -22.53
C ARG A 194 17.19 -5.29 -21.68
N ASP A 195 17.57 -6.20 -20.80
CA ASP A 195 16.64 -7.00 -19.99
C ASP A 195 15.84 -6.18 -18.97
N ASN A 196 16.26 -4.96 -18.68
CA ASN A 196 15.52 -4.06 -17.78
C ASN A 196 14.37 -3.33 -18.47
N PHE A 197 14.30 -3.36 -19.81
CA PHE A 197 13.31 -2.63 -20.60
C PHE A 197 12.21 -3.54 -21.12
N ARG A 198 11.01 -3.00 -21.23
CA ARG A 198 9.82 -3.73 -21.69
C ARG A 198 9.83 -3.98 -23.20
N SER A 199 10.51 -3.11 -23.96
CA SER A 199 10.58 -3.20 -25.42
C SER A 199 12.00 -2.98 -25.95
N ASP A 200 12.29 -3.52 -27.16
CA ASP A 200 13.52 -3.23 -27.87
C ASP A 200 13.62 -1.76 -28.28
N GLU A 201 12.50 -1.12 -28.55
CA GLU A 201 12.41 0.29 -28.91
C GLU A 201 12.92 1.19 -27.79
N ASP A 202 12.51 0.93 -26.54
CA ASP A 202 12.99 1.67 -25.36
C ASP A 202 14.50 1.56 -25.23
N TRP A 203 15.06 0.36 -25.37
CA TRP A 203 16.50 0.14 -25.31
C TRP A 203 17.24 0.80 -26.46
N HIS A 204 16.72 0.69 -27.68
CA HIS A 204 17.29 1.36 -28.84
C HIS A 204 17.32 2.88 -28.70
N ASN A 205 16.29 3.47 -28.08
CA ASN A 205 16.28 4.90 -27.75
C ASN A 205 17.41 5.29 -26.79
N VAL A 206 17.70 4.44 -25.80
CA VAL A 206 18.84 4.64 -24.88
C VAL A 206 20.17 4.62 -25.64
N GLN A 207 20.41 3.62 -26.50
CA GLN A 207 21.62 3.52 -27.33
C GLN A 207 21.79 4.72 -28.25
N LYS A 208 20.70 5.19 -28.85
CA LYS A 208 20.69 6.41 -29.67
C LYS A 208 21.13 7.65 -28.92
N VAL A 209 20.65 7.81 -27.66
CA VAL A 209 21.05 8.92 -26.80
C VAL A 209 22.49 8.80 -26.32
N ALA A 210 22.95 7.59 -26.04
CA ALA A 210 24.34 7.28 -25.70
C ALA A 210 25.32 7.57 -26.87
N GLY A 211 24.85 7.45 -28.11
CA GLY A 211 25.65 7.63 -29.31
C GLY A 211 26.51 6.41 -29.69
N GLU A 212 26.31 5.27 -29.07
CA GLU A 212 27.00 4.02 -29.26
C GLU A 212 26.14 2.80 -28.96
N GLU A 213 26.50 1.64 -29.47
CA GLU A 213 25.92 0.36 -29.08
C GLU A 213 26.49 -0.05 -27.70
N LEU A 214 25.59 -0.26 -26.74
CA LEU A 214 25.92 -0.67 -25.38
C LEU A 214 25.31 -2.05 -25.10
N ASP A 215 26.05 -2.93 -24.47
CA ASP A 215 25.51 -4.15 -23.85
C ASP A 215 24.83 -3.81 -22.51
N SER A 216 25.46 -2.92 -21.77
CA SER A 216 24.95 -2.39 -20.49
C SER A 216 25.64 -1.08 -20.15
N TYR A 217 25.07 -0.32 -19.24
CA TYR A 217 25.75 0.85 -18.67
C TYR A 217 25.42 1.02 -17.18
N GLU A 218 26.37 1.56 -16.44
CA GLU A 218 26.25 1.82 -15.01
C GLU A 218 25.69 3.21 -14.79
N ILE A 219 24.70 3.31 -13.91
CA ILE A 219 24.11 4.57 -13.46
C ILE A 219 24.77 4.99 -12.14
N GLU A 220 25.16 6.24 -12.05
CA GLU A 220 25.63 6.83 -10.80
C GLU A 220 24.58 6.67 -9.70
N LYS A 221 25.04 6.27 -8.50
CA LYS A 221 24.19 6.04 -7.33
C LYS A 221 23.28 7.25 -7.04
N ARG A 222 22.06 6.96 -6.65
CA ARG A 222 21.11 8.00 -6.26
C ARG A 222 21.39 8.53 -4.86
N TYR A 223 21.85 7.64 -3.97
CA TYR A 223 22.16 7.95 -2.58
C TYR A 223 23.66 7.90 -2.37
N ASN A 224 24.24 9.06 -2.00
CA ASN A 224 25.68 9.18 -1.74
C ASN A 224 25.90 9.61 -0.29
N PHE A 225 26.59 8.78 0.48
CA PHE A 225 26.86 9.01 1.89
C PHE A 225 28.15 8.29 2.31
N GLU A 226 28.80 8.82 3.34
CA GLU A 226 29.88 8.16 4.05
C GLU A 226 29.29 7.03 4.94
N GLU A 227 29.98 6.64 5.97
CA GLU A 227 29.53 5.59 6.88
C GLU A 227 28.35 6.06 7.75
N ILE A 228 27.21 5.38 7.64
CA ILE A 228 25.99 5.68 8.39
C ILE A 228 25.41 4.44 9.08
N SER A 229 24.73 4.68 10.19
CA SER A 229 23.80 3.76 10.85
C SER A 229 22.63 4.56 11.41
N ILE A 230 21.53 3.91 11.79
CA ILE A 230 20.33 4.61 12.29
C ILE A 230 20.25 4.63 13.82
N VAL A 231 19.49 5.59 14.33
CA VAL A 231 19.17 5.77 15.75
C VAL A 231 17.66 5.62 15.95
N PRO A 232 17.20 4.90 17.01
CA PRO A 232 17.96 4.18 18.03
C PRO A 232 18.63 2.92 17.49
N LYS A 233 19.76 2.53 18.08
CA LYS A 233 20.49 1.33 17.66
C LYS A 233 19.81 0.06 18.17
N ASP A 234 19.40 0.09 19.44
CA ASP A 234 18.77 -1.04 20.10
C ASP A 234 17.26 -0.81 20.21
N TRP A 235 16.51 -1.43 19.30
CA TRP A 235 15.04 -1.39 19.25
C TRP A 235 14.49 -2.80 18.96
N PRO A 236 13.27 -3.14 19.40
CA PRO A 236 12.73 -4.50 19.31
C PRO A 236 12.27 -4.81 17.88
N ARG A 237 13.18 -5.24 17.00
CA ARG A 237 12.96 -5.55 15.59
C ARG A 237 11.87 -6.59 15.35
N ASN A 238 11.65 -7.49 16.31
CA ASN A 238 10.58 -8.50 16.25
C ASN A 238 9.17 -7.93 16.32
N ARG A 239 9.03 -6.62 16.57
CA ARG A 239 7.74 -5.89 16.51
C ARG A 239 7.50 -5.19 15.17
N LEU A 240 8.44 -5.29 14.25
CA LEU A 240 8.30 -4.78 12.89
C LEU A 240 7.94 -5.93 11.94
N GLU A 241 6.89 -5.73 11.17
CA GLU A 241 6.53 -6.57 10.02
C GLU A 241 6.67 -5.74 8.73
N LEU A 242 7.29 -6.30 7.70
CA LEU A 242 7.54 -5.62 6.44
C LEU A 242 6.70 -6.24 5.32
N VAL A 243 6.11 -5.40 4.47
CA VAL A 243 5.28 -5.84 3.35
C VAL A 243 5.61 -5.02 2.10
N ALA A 244 6.01 -5.66 1.00
CA ALA A 244 6.32 -4.96 -0.25
C ALA A 244 5.07 -4.77 -1.12
N GLY A 245 4.86 -3.55 -1.58
CA GLY A 245 3.81 -3.20 -2.54
C GLY A 245 4.26 -3.40 -4.00
N THR A 246 4.82 -4.56 -4.32
CA THR A 246 5.30 -4.87 -5.67
C THR A 246 5.01 -6.32 -6.07
N HIS A 247 4.64 -6.52 -7.33
CA HIS A 247 4.47 -7.85 -7.94
C HIS A 247 5.64 -8.24 -8.86
N ASP A 248 6.71 -7.44 -8.92
CA ASP A 248 7.93 -7.81 -9.63
C ASP A 248 8.63 -8.97 -8.90
N PRO A 249 8.76 -10.17 -9.53
CA PRO A 249 9.41 -11.32 -8.92
C PRO A 249 10.87 -11.06 -8.50
N ASN A 250 11.59 -10.25 -9.28
CA ASN A 250 12.98 -9.93 -8.98
C ASN A 250 13.07 -9.02 -7.75
N ALA A 251 12.18 -8.04 -7.63
CA ALA A 251 12.11 -7.19 -6.45
C ALA A 251 11.73 -7.99 -5.20
N GLN A 252 10.74 -8.88 -5.29
CA GLN A 252 10.35 -9.74 -4.16
C GLN A 252 11.49 -10.64 -3.67
N LYS A 253 12.21 -11.27 -4.60
CA LYS A 253 13.40 -12.08 -4.29
C LYS A 253 14.52 -11.22 -3.68
N PHE A 254 14.73 -10.04 -4.24
CA PHE A 254 15.81 -9.15 -3.80
C PHE A 254 15.60 -8.64 -2.36
N VAL A 255 14.44 -8.12 -2.04
CA VAL A 255 14.17 -7.59 -0.69
C VAL A 255 14.25 -8.68 0.38
N ASN A 256 13.87 -9.91 0.04
CA ASN A 256 13.98 -11.07 0.93
C ASN A 256 15.42 -11.60 1.11
N GLN A 257 16.44 -11.00 0.48
CA GLN A 257 17.84 -11.26 0.81
C GLN A 257 18.28 -10.56 2.11
N PHE A 258 17.56 -9.55 2.55
CA PHE A 258 17.96 -8.70 3.68
C PHE A 258 17.14 -8.93 4.94
N LEU A 259 15.83 -9.02 4.82
CA LEU A 259 14.86 -9.22 5.91
C LEU A 259 13.62 -9.95 5.39
N PRO A 260 12.82 -10.56 6.28
CA PRO A 260 11.50 -11.09 5.90
C PRO A 260 10.60 -9.96 5.39
N VAL A 261 10.19 -10.06 4.13
CA VAL A 261 9.30 -9.08 3.50
C VAL A 261 8.12 -9.81 2.86
N LYS A 262 6.94 -9.56 3.38
CA LYS A 262 5.65 -10.06 2.88
C LYS A 262 5.24 -9.33 1.60
N VAL A 263 4.10 -9.70 0.98
CA VAL A 263 3.66 -9.13 -0.29
C VAL A 263 2.21 -8.67 -0.21
N PHE A 264 1.93 -7.42 -0.59
CA PHE A 264 0.56 -6.94 -0.76
C PHE A 264 -0.06 -7.45 -2.06
N ASN A 265 -1.35 -7.81 -1.97
CA ASN A 265 -2.25 -7.94 -3.10
C ASN A 265 -3.27 -6.81 -3.08
N LEU A 266 -3.40 -6.11 -4.20
CA LEU A 266 -4.42 -5.09 -4.39
C LEU A 266 -5.74 -5.72 -4.85
N SER A 267 -6.84 -4.97 -4.75
CA SER A 267 -8.14 -5.36 -5.29
C SER A 267 -8.10 -5.70 -6.79
N ILE A 268 -7.13 -5.15 -7.51
CA ILE A 268 -6.90 -5.38 -8.95
C ILE A 268 -6.01 -6.60 -9.26
N THR A 269 -5.43 -7.25 -8.25
CA THR A 269 -4.51 -8.39 -8.46
C THR A 269 -5.31 -9.63 -8.84
N SER A 270 -4.95 -10.25 -9.96
CA SER A 270 -5.65 -11.45 -10.42
C SER A 270 -5.29 -12.69 -9.59
N PRO A 271 -6.17 -13.68 -9.47
CA PRO A 271 -5.91 -14.92 -8.76
C PRO A 271 -4.63 -15.64 -9.22
N GLU A 272 -4.35 -15.65 -10.53
CA GLU A 272 -3.17 -16.30 -11.11
C GLU A 272 -1.87 -15.65 -10.62
N ILE A 273 -1.85 -14.30 -10.50
CA ILE A 273 -0.71 -13.57 -9.94
C ILE A 273 -0.56 -13.89 -8.45
N ILE A 274 -1.66 -13.99 -7.71
CA ILE A 274 -1.63 -14.33 -6.28
C ILE A 274 -1.06 -15.73 -6.09
N ASP A 275 -1.55 -16.71 -6.84
CA ASP A 275 -1.11 -18.11 -6.73
C ASP A 275 0.35 -18.27 -7.15
N SER A 276 0.76 -17.67 -8.27
CA SER A 276 2.16 -17.69 -8.71
C SER A 276 3.11 -16.98 -7.73
N THR A 277 2.64 -15.92 -7.08
CA THR A 277 3.40 -15.23 -6.02
C THR A 277 3.52 -16.12 -4.78
N HIS A 278 2.44 -16.79 -4.37
CA HIS A 278 2.46 -17.70 -3.24
C HIS A 278 3.49 -18.83 -3.45
N GLU A 279 3.45 -19.50 -4.61
CA GLU A 279 4.40 -20.57 -4.92
C GLU A 279 5.86 -20.09 -4.98
N ARG A 280 6.10 -18.93 -5.54
CA ARG A 280 7.44 -18.32 -5.58
C ARG A 280 7.95 -17.96 -4.19
N MET A 281 7.11 -17.32 -3.38
CA MET A 281 7.50 -16.85 -2.04
C MET A 281 7.85 -17.99 -1.09
N LYS A 282 7.25 -19.17 -1.23
CA LYS A 282 7.68 -20.38 -0.49
C LYS A 282 9.16 -20.71 -0.68
N GLN A 283 9.77 -20.29 -1.80
CA GLN A 283 11.15 -20.61 -2.15
C GLN A 283 12.13 -19.47 -1.81
N VAL A 284 11.63 -18.23 -1.72
CA VAL A 284 12.49 -17.05 -1.61
C VAL A 284 12.24 -16.22 -0.35
N TYR A 285 11.24 -16.57 0.46
CA TYR A 285 10.98 -15.86 1.71
C TYR A 285 12.16 -16.01 2.67
N HIS A 286 12.52 -14.93 3.34
CA HIS A 286 13.68 -14.91 4.21
C HIS A 286 13.47 -15.82 5.42
N GLU A 287 14.44 -16.68 5.73
CA GLU A 287 14.37 -17.72 6.78
C GLU A 287 13.99 -17.19 8.18
N ALA A 288 14.41 -15.97 8.53
CA ALA A 288 14.05 -15.34 9.81
C ALA A 288 12.54 -15.01 9.92
N GLY A 289 11.78 -15.09 8.83
CA GLY A 289 10.33 -14.90 8.83
C GLY A 289 9.54 -16.17 9.15
N GLY A 290 10.22 -17.32 9.26
CA GLY A 290 9.58 -18.63 9.40
C GLY A 290 9.03 -19.16 8.08
N ASP A 291 8.08 -20.08 8.17
CA ASP A 291 7.44 -20.66 7.00
C ASP A 291 6.49 -19.65 6.33
N TRP A 292 6.57 -19.57 5.00
CA TRP A 292 5.67 -18.74 4.22
C TRP A 292 4.24 -19.29 4.21
N GLU A 293 3.30 -18.47 4.58
CA GLU A 293 1.87 -18.80 4.54
C GLU A 293 1.10 -17.88 3.58
N ARG A 294 -0.05 -18.33 3.10
CA ARG A 294 -0.88 -17.54 2.20
C ARG A 294 -1.39 -16.24 2.85
N ARG A 295 -1.60 -16.25 4.16
CA ARG A 295 -1.96 -15.07 4.96
C ARG A 295 -0.86 -13.99 5.00
N ASP A 296 0.37 -14.30 4.59
CA ASP A 296 1.45 -13.32 4.44
C ASP A 296 1.30 -12.44 3.19
N MET A 297 0.20 -12.63 2.47
CA MET A 297 -0.20 -11.81 1.33
C MET A 297 -1.54 -11.09 1.63
N PRO A 298 -1.56 -10.05 2.49
CA PRO A 298 -2.80 -9.30 2.75
C PRO A 298 -3.37 -8.75 1.44
N ARG A 299 -4.69 -8.92 1.27
CA ARG A 299 -5.40 -8.60 0.02
C ARG A 299 -6.48 -7.56 0.26
N THR A 300 -6.41 -6.41 -0.40
CA THR A 300 -7.43 -5.37 -0.32
C THR A 300 -8.69 -5.76 -1.09
N THR A 301 -9.86 -5.56 -0.49
CA THR A 301 -11.16 -5.71 -1.16
C THR A 301 -12.12 -4.61 -0.72
N PHE A 302 -12.88 -4.06 -1.67
CA PHE A 302 -13.97 -3.12 -1.36
C PHE A 302 -15.15 -3.89 -0.76
N VAL A 303 -15.78 -3.31 0.26
CA VAL A 303 -16.94 -3.93 0.92
C VAL A 303 -18.12 -2.95 0.91
N PHE A 304 -19.12 -3.27 0.12
CA PHE A 304 -20.41 -2.57 0.06
C PHE A 304 -21.48 -3.49 0.66
N LEU A 305 -21.56 -3.49 1.98
CA LEU A 305 -22.46 -4.34 2.75
C LEU A 305 -23.69 -3.54 3.19
N ASN A 306 -24.86 -4.11 3.04
CA ASN A 306 -26.07 -3.56 3.63
C ASN A 306 -26.79 -4.62 4.49
N ALA A 307 -26.87 -4.35 5.80
CA ALA A 307 -27.59 -5.15 6.79
C ALA A 307 -28.62 -4.28 7.54
N GLU A 308 -29.20 -3.28 6.88
CA GLU A 308 -30.11 -2.32 7.52
C GLU A 308 -31.40 -3.03 7.98
N GLN A 309 -31.68 -2.89 9.28
CA GLN A 309 -32.89 -3.47 9.88
C GLN A 309 -34.17 -2.82 9.29
N GLY A 310 -35.17 -3.65 9.01
CA GLY A 310 -36.42 -3.19 8.41
C GLY A 310 -36.46 -3.27 6.88
N LEU A 311 -35.31 -3.52 6.23
CA LEU A 311 -35.28 -3.86 4.80
C LEU A 311 -35.34 -5.38 4.61
N THR A 312 -35.98 -5.82 3.52
CA THR A 312 -35.87 -7.22 3.10
C THR A 312 -34.48 -7.54 2.55
N PRO A 313 -34.04 -8.80 2.50
CA PRO A 313 -32.75 -9.16 1.91
C PRO A 313 -32.57 -8.64 0.49
N GLU A 314 -33.63 -8.61 -0.33
CA GLU A 314 -33.61 -8.08 -1.69
C GLU A 314 -33.40 -6.56 -1.70
N GLN A 315 -34.06 -5.84 -0.78
CA GLN A 315 -33.88 -4.39 -0.62
C GLN A 315 -32.48 -4.04 -0.13
N GLN A 316 -31.92 -4.81 0.81
CA GLN A 316 -30.53 -4.66 1.28
C GLN A 316 -29.54 -4.88 0.12
N SER A 317 -29.74 -5.93 -0.69
CA SER A 317 -28.93 -6.23 -1.87
C SER A 317 -28.96 -5.08 -2.88
N GLU A 318 -30.15 -4.58 -3.20
CA GLU A 318 -30.30 -3.49 -4.16
C GLU A 318 -29.64 -2.18 -3.67
N ALA A 319 -29.81 -1.85 -2.38
CA ALA A 319 -29.16 -0.68 -1.78
C ALA A 319 -27.63 -0.78 -1.80
N ALA A 320 -27.08 -1.94 -1.50
CA ALA A 320 -25.63 -2.18 -1.59
C ALA A 320 -25.11 -2.05 -3.02
N LYS A 321 -25.83 -2.57 -4.02
CA LYS A 321 -25.47 -2.44 -5.44
C LYS A 321 -25.50 -0.99 -5.91
N GLN A 322 -26.48 -0.21 -5.50
CA GLN A 322 -26.56 1.22 -5.82
C GLN A 322 -25.39 1.99 -5.19
N GLU A 323 -25.06 1.74 -3.91
CA GLU A 323 -23.91 2.35 -3.26
C GLU A 323 -22.60 2.01 -3.98
N ALA A 324 -22.37 0.73 -4.30
CA ALA A 324 -21.21 0.29 -5.03
C ALA A 324 -21.09 0.93 -6.42
N MET A 325 -22.19 1.00 -7.17
CA MET A 325 -22.22 1.61 -8.50
C MET A 325 -21.85 3.10 -8.45
N LEU A 326 -22.35 3.84 -7.45
CA LEU A 326 -22.04 5.25 -7.29
C LEU A 326 -20.57 5.47 -6.89
N ALA A 327 -20.08 4.75 -5.88
CA ALA A 327 -18.69 4.87 -5.41
C ALA A 327 -17.66 4.44 -6.48
N LEU A 328 -17.90 3.30 -7.11
CA LEU A 328 -17.06 2.83 -8.22
C LEU A 328 -17.13 3.76 -9.43
N GLY A 329 -18.29 4.33 -9.74
CA GLY A 329 -18.45 5.32 -10.79
C GLY A 329 -17.60 6.58 -10.59
N GLU A 330 -17.54 7.14 -9.38
CA GLU A 330 -16.65 8.27 -9.06
C GLU A 330 -15.18 7.87 -9.14
N TYR A 331 -14.82 6.68 -8.67
CA TYR A 331 -13.46 6.16 -8.79
C TYR A 331 -13.02 5.99 -10.25
N TRP A 332 -13.90 5.52 -11.13
CA TRP A 332 -13.64 5.39 -12.57
C TRP A 332 -13.37 6.74 -13.22
N LYS A 333 -14.20 7.73 -12.94
CA LYS A 333 -14.02 9.09 -13.46
C LYS A 333 -12.67 9.67 -13.00
N ALA A 334 -12.31 9.47 -11.74
CA ALA A 334 -11.05 9.95 -11.20
C ALA A 334 -9.81 9.32 -11.85
N LEU A 335 -9.93 8.08 -12.31
CA LEU A 335 -8.83 7.31 -12.91
C LEU A 335 -8.84 7.28 -14.44
N GLU A 336 -9.79 7.93 -15.08
CA GLU A 336 -9.90 7.95 -16.54
C GLU A 336 -8.58 8.40 -17.20
N GLY A 337 -8.11 7.61 -18.17
CA GLY A 337 -6.85 7.84 -18.86
C GLY A 337 -5.56 7.54 -18.06
N THR A 338 -5.66 7.09 -16.80
CA THR A 338 -4.50 6.82 -15.93
C THR A 338 -4.27 5.34 -15.65
N LEU A 339 -5.30 4.52 -15.76
CA LEU A 339 -5.24 3.06 -15.58
C LEU A 339 -5.80 2.34 -16.78
N ASP A 340 -5.27 1.15 -17.01
CA ASP A 340 -5.86 0.17 -17.92
C ASP A 340 -7.32 -0.14 -17.46
N PRO A 341 -8.33 0.07 -18.33
CA PRO A 341 -9.72 -0.21 -17.99
C PRO A 341 -9.97 -1.61 -17.43
N SER A 342 -9.22 -2.62 -17.90
CA SER A 342 -9.32 -3.99 -17.40
C SER A 342 -8.94 -4.13 -15.93
N LYS A 343 -8.06 -3.27 -15.40
CA LYS A 343 -7.70 -3.27 -13.97
C LYS A 343 -8.82 -2.71 -13.11
N VAL A 344 -9.51 -1.70 -13.62
CA VAL A 344 -10.62 -1.09 -12.90
C VAL A 344 -11.82 -2.05 -12.88
N GLU A 345 -12.11 -2.71 -14.01
CA GLU A 345 -13.12 -3.77 -14.08
C GLU A 345 -12.82 -4.91 -13.09
N ARG A 346 -11.57 -5.35 -12.99
CA ARG A 346 -11.17 -6.35 -11.97
C ARG A 346 -11.39 -5.87 -10.54
N ALA A 347 -11.11 -4.60 -10.24
CA ALA A 347 -11.36 -4.05 -8.91
C ALA A 347 -12.86 -4.09 -8.56
N ALA A 348 -13.72 -3.75 -9.50
CA ALA A 348 -15.17 -3.83 -9.35
C ALA A 348 -15.66 -5.28 -9.18
N ASN A 349 -15.14 -6.21 -10.01
CA ASN A 349 -15.49 -7.63 -9.94
C ASN A 349 -15.01 -8.30 -8.65
N ASN A 350 -13.94 -7.81 -8.03
CA ASN A 350 -13.45 -8.30 -6.74
C ASN A 350 -14.12 -7.62 -5.53
N ALA A 351 -14.95 -6.60 -5.74
CA ALA A 351 -15.69 -5.97 -4.65
C ALA A 351 -16.76 -6.93 -4.08
N LEU A 352 -16.93 -6.87 -2.77
CA LEU A 352 -17.96 -7.63 -2.05
C LEU A 352 -19.21 -6.73 -1.94
N ILE A 353 -20.29 -7.13 -2.57
CA ILE A 353 -21.48 -6.28 -2.73
C ILE A 353 -22.73 -7.08 -2.41
N GLY A 354 -23.55 -6.61 -1.48
CA GLY A 354 -24.85 -7.23 -1.21
C GLY A 354 -25.26 -7.20 0.26
N ASN A 355 -26.25 -8.04 0.57
CA ASN A 355 -26.62 -8.36 1.94
C ASN A 355 -25.60 -9.33 2.57
N PRO A 356 -25.65 -9.61 3.89
CA PRO A 356 -24.68 -10.47 4.56
C PRO A 356 -24.51 -11.87 3.93
N ALA A 357 -25.61 -12.51 3.50
CA ALA A 357 -25.57 -13.84 2.91
C ALA A 357 -24.88 -13.84 1.52
N GLU A 358 -25.15 -12.83 0.69
CA GLU A 358 -24.52 -12.66 -0.62
C GLU A 358 -23.01 -12.35 -0.47
N VAL A 359 -22.65 -11.47 0.47
CA VAL A 359 -21.25 -11.13 0.75
C VAL A 359 -20.50 -12.35 1.24
N ALA A 360 -21.06 -13.14 2.16
CA ALA A 360 -20.44 -14.38 2.62
C ALA A 360 -20.27 -15.41 1.48
N ALA A 361 -21.26 -15.54 0.59
CA ALA A 361 -21.16 -16.41 -0.59
C ALA A 361 -20.02 -15.97 -1.53
N GLN A 362 -19.90 -14.65 -1.80
CA GLN A 362 -18.83 -14.09 -2.62
C GLN A 362 -17.45 -14.31 -2.00
N VAL A 363 -17.32 -14.19 -0.67
CA VAL A 363 -16.06 -14.47 0.02
C VAL A 363 -15.67 -15.95 -0.18
N ARG A 364 -16.58 -16.90 0.05
CA ARG A 364 -16.29 -18.33 -0.15
C ARG A 364 -15.94 -18.69 -1.60
N GLU A 365 -16.53 -18.03 -2.56
CA GLU A 365 -16.31 -18.28 -3.99
C GLU A 365 -14.98 -17.72 -4.49
N ARG A 366 -14.59 -16.51 -4.04
CA ARG A 366 -13.53 -15.74 -4.68
C ARG A 366 -12.21 -15.72 -3.91
N PHE A 367 -12.23 -16.11 -2.63
CA PHE A 367 -11.05 -16.04 -1.76
C PHE A 367 -10.72 -17.42 -1.17
N HIS A 368 -9.44 -17.68 -0.98
CA HIS A 368 -8.98 -18.89 -0.34
C HIS A 368 -9.19 -18.79 1.18
N LYS A 369 -9.53 -19.92 1.84
CA LYS A 369 -9.79 -19.96 3.30
C LYS A 369 -8.62 -19.45 4.17
N ASP A 370 -7.39 -19.48 3.64
CA ASP A 370 -6.18 -19.01 4.33
C ASP A 370 -5.75 -17.60 3.87
N ASP A 371 -6.57 -16.90 3.08
CA ASP A 371 -6.32 -15.51 2.73
C ASP A 371 -6.50 -14.60 3.94
N ARG A 372 -5.78 -13.48 3.92
CA ARG A 372 -5.93 -12.36 4.83
C ARG A 372 -6.54 -11.19 4.07
N LEU A 373 -7.75 -10.78 4.44
CA LEU A 373 -8.50 -9.75 3.73
C LEU A 373 -8.38 -8.41 4.45
N MET A 374 -7.98 -7.39 3.70
CA MET A 374 -7.99 -5.99 4.11
C MET A 374 -9.31 -5.39 3.62
N CYS A 375 -10.34 -5.38 4.46
CA CYS A 375 -11.67 -4.90 4.13
C CYS A 375 -11.71 -3.38 4.09
N TRP A 376 -12.20 -2.81 2.98
CA TRP A 376 -12.28 -1.38 2.76
C TRP A 376 -13.73 -0.94 2.73
N PHE A 377 -14.22 -0.36 3.85
CA PHE A 377 -15.62 0.02 4.05
C PHE A 377 -15.91 1.50 3.74
N ASP A 378 -14.94 2.39 3.91
CA ASP A 378 -15.09 3.85 3.76
C ASP A 378 -14.83 4.36 2.33
N PHE A 379 -14.83 3.48 1.34
CA PHE A 379 -14.51 3.82 -0.04
C PHE A 379 -15.57 4.75 -0.65
N PHE A 380 -15.22 6.03 -0.87
CA PHE A 380 -16.12 7.10 -1.31
C PHE A 380 -17.40 7.25 -0.46
N ASN A 381 -17.34 6.83 0.81
CA ASN A 381 -18.43 6.89 1.75
C ASN A 381 -18.00 7.65 3.00
N HIS A 382 -18.56 8.83 3.22
CA HIS A 382 -18.28 9.69 4.35
C HIS A 382 -19.33 9.62 5.49
N ASP A 383 -20.36 8.78 5.35
CA ASP A 383 -21.28 8.49 6.45
C ASP A 383 -20.62 7.56 7.48
N ASN A 384 -19.91 8.16 8.45
CA ASN A 384 -19.19 7.46 9.49
C ASN A 384 -20.03 6.42 10.24
N LYS A 385 -21.29 6.74 10.54
CA LYS A 385 -22.19 5.82 11.25
C LYS A 385 -22.56 4.62 10.38
N ARG A 386 -22.72 4.84 9.09
CA ARG A 386 -22.96 3.78 8.11
C ARG A 386 -21.75 2.85 7.99
N VAL A 387 -20.56 3.41 7.88
CA VAL A 387 -19.31 2.63 7.81
C VAL A 387 -19.16 1.75 9.05
N ILE A 388 -19.35 2.30 10.26
CA ILE A 388 -19.26 1.52 11.50
C ILE A 388 -20.32 0.41 11.55
N ARG A 389 -21.58 0.69 11.18
CA ARG A 389 -22.62 -0.35 11.11
C ARG A 389 -22.25 -1.48 10.13
N ASN A 390 -21.65 -1.16 9.01
CA ASN A 390 -21.20 -2.18 8.06
C ASN A 390 -20.05 -3.04 8.62
N MET A 391 -19.15 -2.44 9.40
CA MET A 391 -18.09 -3.18 10.11
C MET A 391 -18.68 -4.11 11.19
N GLU A 392 -19.70 -3.63 11.93
CA GLU A 392 -20.44 -4.43 12.93
C GLU A 392 -21.17 -5.61 12.25
N ALA A 393 -21.89 -5.35 11.16
CA ALA A 393 -22.59 -6.38 10.39
C ALA A 393 -21.64 -7.41 9.77
N TRP A 394 -20.43 -6.99 9.36
CA TRP A 394 -19.39 -7.92 8.91
C TRP A 394 -19.08 -8.99 9.96
N TRP A 395 -18.85 -8.58 11.19
CA TRP A 395 -18.53 -9.51 12.28
C TRP A 395 -19.71 -10.29 12.81
N SER A 396 -20.90 -9.67 12.89
CA SER A 396 -22.09 -10.31 13.48
C SER A 396 -22.87 -11.18 12.49
N GLU A 397 -22.83 -10.87 11.18
CA GLU A 397 -23.69 -11.48 10.19
C GLU A 397 -22.94 -12.15 9.02
N VAL A 398 -21.74 -11.66 8.63
CA VAL A 398 -20.96 -12.24 7.53
C VAL A 398 -20.00 -13.31 8.05
N VAL A 399 -19.17 -12.99 9.05
CA VAL A 399 -18.13 -13.90 9.57
C VAL A 399 -18.72 -15.24 10.06
N PRO A 400 -19.84 -15.30 10.80
CA PRO A 400 -20.44 -16.56 11.21
C PRO A 400 -20.88 -17.46 10.05
N LEU A 401 -21.13 -16.89 8.88
CA LEU A 401 -21.47 -17.67 7.67
C LEU A 401 -20.25 -18.23 6.96
N LEU A 402 -19.03 -17.82 7.33
CA LEU A 402 -17.77 -18.28 6.74
C LEU A 402 -17.16 -19.48 7.47
N GLU A 403 -17.59 -19.71 8.73
CA GLU A 403 -17.22 -20.86 9.54
C GLU A 403 -18.00 -22.12 9.09
#